data_6a84310a648e43e4351f400b0c34467c
#
_entry.id   6a84310a648e43e4351f400b0c34467c
#
_cell.length_a   1.000
_cell.length_b   1.000
_cell.length_c   1.000
_cell.angle_alpha   90.00
_cell.angle_beta   90.00
_cell.angle_gamma   90.00
#
_symmetry.space_group_name_H-M   'P 1'
#
loop_
_entity.id
_entity.type
_entity.pdbx_description
1 polymer ?
#
loop_
_entity_poly.entity_id
_entity_poly.type
_entity_poly.pdbx_seq_one_letter_code
_entity_poly.pdbx_strand_id
1 'polypeptide(L)'
;MAFVCSATWTAKPGEEDTVRDALSHLSPAARQEPGNLYYQAYQSPEEPAVFRIFEVYTDEDAFTAHVSSEHFDQWGTSQAIPALAERVHKTYETLDF
;
A
#
# COMPACT_ATOMS: atom_id res chain seq x y z
N MET A 1 -15.55 14.08 -2.05
CA MET A 1 -15.28 12.81 -1.32
C MET A 1 -13.89 12.32 -1.66
N ALA A 2 -13.19 11.80 -0.68
CA ALA A 2 -11.85 11.28 -0.91
C ALA A 2 -11.91 9.83 -1.41
N PHE A 3 -10.84 9.41 -2.09
CA PHE A 3 -10.69 8.08 -2.64
C PHE A 3 -9.92 7.20 -1.65
N VAL A 4 -10.47 6.03 -1.33
CA VAL A 4 -9.88 5.11 -0.35
C VAL A 4 -9.45 3.82 -1.07
N CYS A 5 -8.24 3.36 -0.76
CA CYS A 5 -7.79 2.03 -1.16
C CYS A 5 -7.44 1.22 0.09
N SER A 6 -8.04 0.05 0.20
CA SER A 6 -7.73 -0.91 1.26
C SER A 6 -7.08 -2.13 0.63
N ALA A 7 -5.82 -2.37 0.95
CA ALA A 7 -5.03 -3.44 0.33
C ALA A 7 -4.67 -4.51 1.36
N THR A 8 -4.62 -5.76 0.90
CA THR A 8 -4.12 -6.89 1.68
C THR A 8 -3.06 -7.60 0.85
N TRP A 9 -1.85 -7.66 1.38
CA TRP A 9 -0.69 -8.29 0.75
C TRP A 9 -0.24 -9.46 1.62
N THR A 10 -0.33 -10.67 1.07
CA THR A 10 0.12 -11.88 1.77
C THR A 10 1.47 -12.30 1.21
N ALA A 11 2.50 -12.28 2.06
CA ALA A 11 3.85 -12.65 1.66
C ALA A 11 3.96 -14.16 1.43
N LYS A 12 4.79 -14.56 0.48
CA LYS A 12 5.20 -15.95 0.33
C LYS A 12 5.97 -16.39 1.58
N PRO A 13 5.95 -17.68 1.93
CA PRO A 13 6.74 -18.18 3.06
C PRO A 13 8.20 -17.77 2.94
N GLY A 14 8.74 -17.18 4.00
CA GLY A 14 10.13 -16.71 4.03
C GLY A 14 10.36 -15.32 3.45
N GLU A 15 9.34 -14.70 2.86
CA GLU A 15 9.46 -13.38 2.20
C GLU A 15 8.87 -12.24 3.03
N GLU A 16 8.51 -12.51 4.27
CA GLU A 16 7.90 -11.50 5.15
C GLU A 16 8.79 -10.26 5.33
N ASP A 17 10.09 -10.48 5.51
CA ASP A 17 11.02 -9.38 5.70
C ASP A 17 11.19 -8.54 4.44
N THR A 18 11.13 -9.17 3.27
CA THR A 18 11.19 -8.48 1.97
C THR A 18 10.02 -7.51 1.82
N VAL A 19 8.81 -7.97 2.17
CA VAL A 19 7.61 -7.13 2.10
C VAL A 19 7.67 -6.01 3.13
N ARG A 20 8.09 -6.32 4.36
CA ARG A 20 8.23 -5.33 5.43
C ARG A 20 9.23 -4.24 5.05
N ASP A 21 10.38 -4.63 4.51
CA ASP A 21 11.40 -3.68 4.07
C ASP A 21 10.86 -2.76 2.98
N ALA A 22 10.19 -3.32 1.98
CA ALA A 22 9.58 -2.54 0.91
C ALA A 22 8.60 -1.50 1.47
N LEU A 23 7.73 -1.90 2.38
CA LEU A 23 6.76 -1.00 3.00
C LEU A 23 7.41 0.08 3.86
N SER A 24 8.57 -0.21 4.47
CA SER A 24 9.31 0.77 5.26
C SER A 24 9.83 1.94 4.41
N HIS A 25 10.06 1.69 3.13
CA HIS A 25 10.48 2.72 2.17
C HIS A 25 9.29 3.33 1.43
N LEU A 26 8.33 2.53 1.04
CA LEU A 26 7.16 2.97 0.29
C LEU A 26 6.28 3.90 1.12
N SER A 27 6.09 3.60 2.40
CA SER A 27 5.19 4.38 3.26
C SER A 27 5.60 5.85 3.39
N PRO A 28 6.87 6.17 3.76
CA PRO A 28 7.26 7.58 3.82
C PRO A 28 7.19 8.29 2.47
N ALA A 29 7.54 7.60 1.39
CA ALA A 29 7.49 8.17 0.04
C ALA A 29 6.05 8.48 -0.38
N ALA A 30 5.12 7.57 -0.11
CA ALA A 30 3.70 7.77 -0.40
C ALA A 30 3.14 8.99 0.34
N ARG A 31 3.55 9.19 1.59
CA ARG A 31 3.10 10.32 2.40
C ARG A 31 3.58 11.67 1.87
N GLN A 32 4.60 11.71 1.03
CA GLN A 32 5.10 12.94 0.40
C GLN A 32 4.35 13.27 -0.90
N GLU A 33 3.51 12.39 -1.40
CA GLU A 33 2.73 12.63 -2.61
C GLU A 33 1.72 13.75 -2.36
N PRO A 34 1.58 14.72 -3.29
CA PRO A 34 0.67 15.86 -3.07
C PRO A 34 -0.78 15.47 -2.83
N GLY A 35 -1.23 14.38 -3.45
CA GLY A 35 -2.61 13.93 -3.33
C GLY A 35 -2.84 12.87 -2.27
N ASN A 36 -1.81 12.46 -1.52
CA ASN A 36 -1.97 11.49 -0.44
C ASN A 36 -2.44 12.18 0.84
N LEU A 37 -3.54 11.71 1.41
CA LEU A 37 -4.09 12.22 2.67
C LEU A 37 -3.74 11.33 3.85
N TYR A 38 -3.56 10.02 3.61
CA TYR A 38 -3.25 9.06 4.65
C TYR A 38 -2.65 7.80 4.04
N TYR A 39 -1.66 7.24 4.67
CA TYR A 39 -1.05 5.98 4.24
C TYR A 39 -0.54 5.25 5.48
N GLN A 40 -1.11 4.07 5.78
CA GLN A 40 -0.74 3.31 6.95
C GLN A 40 -0.71 1.82 6.64
N ALA A 41 0.46 1.23 6.76
CA ALA A 41 0.63 -0.22 6.74
C ALA A 41 0.44 -0.75 8.17
N TYR A 42 -0.21 -1.90 8.29
CA TYR A 42 -0.44 -2.54 9.58
C TYR A 42 -0.62 -4.03 9.39
N GLN A 43 -0.53 -4.78 10.48
CA GLN A 43 -0.75 -6.23 10.45
C GLN A 43 -1.18 -6.75 11.82
N SER A 44 -1.81 -7.93 11.85
CA SER A 44 -2.03 -8.63 13.10
C SER A 44 -0.73 -9.32 13.51
N PRO A 45 -0.32 -9.21 14.79
CA PRO A 45 0.85 -9.95 15.27
C PRO A 45 0.72 -11.46 15.13
N GLU A 46 -0.52 -11.96 15.02
CA GLU A 46 -0.80 -13.39 14.87
C GLU A 46 -0.71 -13.87 13.42
N GLU A 47 -0.61 -12.94 12.46
CA GLU A 47 -0.54 -13.24 11.04
C GLU A 47 0.62 -12.48 10.39
N PRO A 48 1.87 -12.87 10.68
CA PRO A 48 3.04 -12.09 10.23
C PRO A 48 3.24 -12.08 8.71
N ALA A 49 2.60 -12.99 7.97
CA ALA A 49 2.67 -13.00 6.51
C ALA A 49 1.67 -12.04 5.87
N VAL A 50 0.67 -11.54 6.62
CA VAL A 50 -0.40 -10.71 6.06
C VAL A 50 -0.15 -9.24 6.41
N PHE A 51 0.04 -8.43 5.38
CA PHE A 51 0.23 -6.99 5.50
C PHE A 51 -1.00 -6.29 4.95
N ARG A 52 -1.48 -5.30 5.67
CA ARG A 52 -2.63 -4.50 5.25
C ARG A 52 -2.20 -3.06 5.10
N ILE A 53 -2.77 -2.36 4.13
CA ILE A 53 -2.45 -0.97 3.88
C ILE A 53 -3.76 -0.21 3.72
N PHE A 54 -3.93 0.84 4.52
CA PHE A 54 -5.06 1.75 4.41
C PHE A 54 -4.56 3.06 3.83
N GLU A 55 -5.12 3.46 2.69
CA GLU A 55 -4.65 4.61 1.92
C GLU A 55 -5.83 5.51 1.57
N VAL A 56 -5.64 6.82 1.72
CA VAL A 56 -6.64 7.81 1.34
C VAL A 56 -5.99 8.86 0.45
N TYR A 57 -6.63 9.18 -0.66
CA TYR A 57 -6.17 10.16 -1.65
C TYR A 57 -7.26 11.19 -1.90
N THR A 58 -6.86 12.38 -2.38
CA THR A 58 -7.82 13.45 -2.69
C THR A 58 -8.84 13.00 -3.74
N ASP A 59 -8.43 12.19 -4.70
CA ASP A 59 -9.27 11.67 -5.78
C ASP A 59 -8.61 10.44 -6.41
N GLU A 60 -9.27 9.85 -7.38
CA GLU A 60 -8.76 8.67 -8.09
C GLU A 60 -7.49 8.99 -8.89
N ASP A 61 -7.38 10.19 -9.45
CA ASP A 61 -6.18 10.59 -10.20
C ASP A 61 -4.94 10.59 -9.32
N ALA A 62 -5.09 11.00 -8.05
CA ALA A 62 -3.99 10.95 -7.08
C ALA A 62 -3.57 9.51 -6.77
N PHE A 63 -4.51 8.58 -6.68
CA PHE A 63 -4.21 7.17 -6.52
C PHE A 63 -3.50 6.60 -7.75
N THR A 64 -3.96 6.96 -8.96
CA THR A 64 -3.31 6.57 -10.20
C THR A 64 -1.87 7.10 -10.26
N ALA A 65 -1.65 8.34 -9.82
CA ALA A 65 -0.30 8.91 -9.72
C ALA A 65 0.58 8.12 -8.74
N HIS A 66 0.01 7.66 -7.62
CA HIS A 66 0.72 6.82 -6.66
C HIS A 66 1.23 5.53 -7.30
N VAL A 67 0.34 4.77 -7.96
CA VAL A 67 0.72 3.48 -8.56
C VAL A 67 1.62 3.64 -9.78
N SER A 68 1.69 4.83 -10.35
CA SER A 68 2.57 5.16 -11.49
C SER A 68 3.89 5.80 -11.06
N SER A 69 4.10 6.02 -9.77
CA SER A 69 5.28 6.72 -9.25
C SER A 69 6.53 5.84 -9.31
N GLU A 70 7.70 6.52 -9.29
CA GLU A 70 8.99 5.81 -9.24
C GLU A 70 9.15 5.00 -7.96
N HIS A 71 8.69 5.54 -6.83
CA HIS A 71 8.80 4.83 -5.56
C HIS A 71 7.90 3.61 -5.51
N PHE A 72 6.72 3.65 -6.13
CA PHE A 72 5.88 2.46 -6.25
C PHE A 72 6.55 1.42 -7.16
N ASP A 73 7.15 1.84 -8.27
CA ASP A 73 7.88 0.93 -9.15
C ASP A 73 9.04 0.26 -8.41
N GLN A 74 9.83 1.04 -7.70
CA GLN A 74 11.02 0.54 -7.00
C GLN A 74 10.67 -0.40 -5.84
N TRP A 75 9.76 -0.01 -4.98
CA TRP A 75 9.46 -0.74 -3.73
C TRP A 75 8.24 -1.65 -3.85
N GLY A 76 7.25 -1.26 -4.63
CA GLY A 76 6.04 -2.05 -4.85
C GLY A 76 6.26 -3.10 -5.93
N THR A 77 6.36 -2.65 -7.17
CA THR A 77 6.40 -3.54 -8.33
C THR A 77 7.66 -4.40 -8.36
N SER A 78 8.83 -3.83 -8.04
CA SER A 78 10.10 -4.53 -8.17
C SER A 78 10.49 -5.34 -6.94
N GLN A 79 10.00 -4.99 -5.74
CA GLN A 79 10.39 -5.71 -4.52
C GLN A 79 9.22 -6.42 -3.84
N ALA A 80 8.17 -5.69 -3.42
CA ALA A 80 7.09 -6.28 -2.63
C ALA A 80 6.26 -7.27 -3.45
N ILE A 81 5.77 -6.86 -4.60
CA ILE A 81 4.81 -7.66 -5.38
C ILE A 81 5.37 -9.03 -5.77
N PRO A 82 6.63 -9.16 -6.24
CA PRO A 82 7.19 -10.50 -6.51
C PRO A 82 7.28 -11.40 -5.28
N ALA A 83 7.31 -10.84 -4.08
CA ALA A 83 7.39 -11.58 -2.82
C ALA A 83 6.01 -11.96 -2.28
N LEU A 84 4.92 -11.61 -2.97
CA LEU A 84 3.55 -11.88 -2.51
C LEU A 84 3.02 -13.19 -3.08
N ALA A 85 2.38 -13.98 -2.22
CA ALA A 85 1.59 -15.13 -2.62
C ALA A 85 0.20 -14.70 -3.08
N GLU A 86 -0.33 -13.63 -2.49
CA GLU A 86 -1.67 -13.10 -2.80
C GLU A 86 -1.68 -11.59 -2.62
N ARG A 87 -2.45 -10.92 -3.46
CA ARG A 87 -2.59 -9.47 -3.42
C ARG A 87 -4.03 -9.10 -3.79
N VAL A 88 -4.70 -8.44 -2.86
CA VAL A 88 -6.09 -8.00 -3.05
C VAL A 88 -6.18 -6.54 -2.66
N HIS A 89 -6.93 -5.73 -3.41
CA HIS A 89 -7.26 -4.39 -2.99
C HIS A 89 -8.71 -4.06 -3.37
N LYS A 90 -9.31 -3.19 -2.58
CA LYS A 90 -10.64 -2.68 -2.82
C LYS A 90 -10.63 -1.17 -2.69
N THR A 91 -11.45 -0.50 -3.47
CA THR A 91 -11.54 0.95 -3.48
C THR A 91 -12.91 1.41 -3.01
N TYR A 92 -12.92 2.56 -2.35
CA TYR A 92 -14.11 3.13 -1.73
C TYR A 92 -14.05 4.65 -1.81
N GLU A 93 -15.14 5.29 -1.45
CA GLU A 93 -15.19 6.74 -1.26
C GLU A 93 -15.53 7.05 0.19
N THR A 94 -14.93 8.13 0.73
CA THR A 94 -15.27 8.56 2.08
C THR A 94 -16.70 9.13 2.13
N LEU A 95 -17.30 9.01 3.29
CA LEU A 95 -18.58 9.67 3.58
C LEU A 95 -18.25 10.93 4.38
N ASP A 96 -18.45 12.09 3.78
CA ASP A 96 -18.05 13.37 4.38
C ASP A 96 -19.27 14.00 5.09
N PHE A 97 -19.44 13.59 6.33
CA PHE A 97 -20.52 14.12 7.17
C PHE A 97 -20.21 15.51 7.70
#